data_2326e1c74dc52c934cfb7acbe92d4599
#
_entry.id   2326e1c74dc52c934cfb7acbe92d4599
#
_cell.length_a   1.000
_cell.length_b   1.000
_cell.length_c   1.000
_cell.angle_alpha   90.00
_cell.angle_beta   90.00
_cell.angle_gamma   90.00
#
_symmetry.space_group_name_H-M   'P 1'
#
loop_
_entity.id
_entity.type
_entity.pdbx_description
1 polymer ?
#
loop_
_entity_poly.entity_id
_entity_poly.type
_entity_poly.pdbx_seq_one_letter_code
_entity_poly.pdbx_strand_id
1 'polypeptide(L)'
;VAYSSVAHISLVIAGLMILISWGWGFSYSLIIAHGLCSSGLFFLVNLFYERLGSRSLLINKGIMIFFPRISLWWFLLCSRNIAAPPSLNLLGEIGLINRILGWSKYLIFLLAIISFFRAVYSLYLYSFSQHGKINISLYRFSFRLNREYLVLFLHWFPLNILILKREIIIFLF
;
A
#
# COMPACT_ATOMS: atom_id res chain seq x y z
N VAL A 1 7.07 -4.32 3.06
CA VAL A 1 6.03 -3.43 3.58
C VAL A 1 6.66 -2.26 4.35
N ALA A 2 7.58 -2.47 5.30
CA ALA A 2 8.18 -1.39 6.10
C ALA A 2 8.91 -0.34 5.25
N TYR A 3 9.69 -0.74 4.25
CA TYR A 3 10.40 0.21 3.38
C TYR A 3 9.47 1.01 2.44
N SER A 4 8.26 0.54 2.16
CA SER A 4 7.28 1.35 1.42
C SER A 4 6.88 2.60 2.19
N SER A 5 6.77 2.50 3.52
CA SER A 5 6.46 3.64 4.36
C SER A 5 7.54 4.73 4.28
N VAL A 6 8.82 4.35 4.22
CA VAL A 6 9.93 5.30 4.08
C VAL A 6 9.81 6.10 2.78
N ALA A 7 9.50 5.44 1.65
CA ALA A 7 9.33 6.10 0.35
C ALA A 7 8.14 7.07 0.34
N HIS A 8 6.99 6.70 0.92
CA HIS A 8 5.84 7.60 1.01
C HIS A 8 6.08 8.77 1.96
N ILE A 9 6.69 8.53 3.13
CA ILE A 9 6.99 9.58 4.10
C ILE A 9 8.01 10.58 3.54
N SER A 10 8.99 10.13 2.75
CA SER A 10 9.94 11.05 2.10
C SER A 10 9.26 12.03 1.15
N LEU A 11 8.25 11.58 0.38
CA LEU A 11 7.44 12.45 -0.47
C LEU A 11 6.60 13.44 0.36
N VAL A 12 6.04 12.98 1.47
CA VAL A 12 5.28 13.84 2.40
C VAL A 12 6.16 14.95 2.95
N ILE A 13 7.34 14.62 3.45
CA ILE A 13 8.28 15.60 3.99
C ILE A 13 8.68 16.62 2.91
N ALA A 14 9.00 16.15 1.70
CA ALA A 14 9.31 17.03 0.57
C ALA A 14 8.16 17.99 0.26
N GLY A 15 6.92 17.50 0.27
CA GLY A 15 5.73 18.31 0.04
C GLY A 15 5.48 19.36 1.14
N LEU A 16 5.73 19.02 2.39
CA LEU A 16 5.59 19.93 3.52
C LEU A 16 6.64 21.04 3.49
N MET A 17 7.88 20.72 3.08
CA MET A 17 8.97 21.68 3.01
C MET A 17 8.79 22.78 1.96
N ILE A 18 7.91 22.56 0.97
CA ILE A 18 7.58 23.57 -0.06
C ILE A 18 6.70 24.71 0.50
N LEU A 19 6.08 24.53 1.69
CA LEU A 19 5.30 25.54 2.42
C LEU A 19 4.13 26.17 1.63
N ILE A 20 3.55 25.44 0.68
CA ILE A 20 2.37 25.85 -0.09
C ILE A 20 1.15 25.08 0.43
N SER A 21 0.01 25.74 0.56
CA SER A 21 -1.25 25.14 1.06
C SER A 21 -1.64 23.85 0.35
N TRP A 22 -1.55 23.81 -0.97
CA TRP A 22 -1.77 22.60 -1.76
C TRP A 22 -0.79 21.46 -1.46
N GLY A 23 0.46 21.77 -1.13
CA GLY A 23 1.44 20.79 -0.69
C GLY A 23 1.03 20.12 0.63
N TRP A 24 0.46 20.87 1.54
CA TRP A 24 -0.05 20.38 2.82
C TRP A 24 -1.27 19.48 2.64
N GLY A 25 -2.24 19.90 1.82
CA GLY A 25 -3.43 19.10 1.55
C GLY A 25 -3.10 17.73 0.91
N PHE A 26 -2.20 17.70 -0.08
CA PHE A 26 -1.76 16.43 -0.68
C PHE A 26 -0.89 15.59 0.26
N SER A 27 -0.04 16.21 1.08
CA SER A 27 0.73 15.50 2.11
C SER A 27 -0.20 14.83 3.12
N TYR A 28 -1.22 15.53 3.59
CA TYR A 28 -2.20 14.98 4.53
C TYR A 28 -3.00 13.84 3.92
N SER A 29 -3.46 13.99 2.66
CA SER A 29 -4.16 12.92 1.95
C SER A 29 -3.30 11.66 1.82
N LEU A 30 -2.01 11.82 1.53
CA LEU A 30 -1.08 10.69 1.42
C LEU A 30 -0.81 10.01 2.76
N ILE A 31 -0.70 10.76 3.86
CA ILE A 31 -0.51 10.21 5.21
C ILE A 31 -1.68 9.30 5.59
N ILE A 32 -2.92 9.78 5.41
CA ILE A 32 -4.13 8.99 5.72
C ILE A 32 -4.21 7.75 4.84
N ALA A 33 -4.03 7.92 3.54
CA ALA A 33 -4.14 6.83 2.58
C ALA A 33 -3.10 5.74 2.81
N HIS A 34 -1.84 6.15 3.02
CA HIS A 34 -0.76 5.22 3.31
C HIS A 34 -0.93 4.56 4.69
N GLY A 35 -1.37 5.30 5.71
CA GLY A 35 -1.61 4.76 7.05
C GLY A 35 -2.59 3.60 7.05
N LEU A 36 -3.74 3.75 6.38
CA LEU A 36 -4.74 2.69 6.24
C LEU A 36 -4.27 1.53 5.36
N CYS A 37 -3.54 1.81 4.28
CA CYS A 37 -3.04 0.78 3.39
C CYS A 37 -1.94 -0.06 4.05
N SER A 38 -0.96 0.57 4.69
CA SER A 38 0.16 -0.12 5.34
C SER A 38 -0.28 -0.95 6.53
N SER A 39 -1.19 -0.44 7.37
CA SER A 39 -1.74 -1.21 8.50
C SER A 39 -2.48 -2.46 8.03
N GLY A 40 -3.27 -2.36 6.94
CA GLY A 40 -3.92 -3.51 6.33
C GLY A 40 -2.93 -4.55 5.77
N LEU A 41 -1.84 -4.09 5.14
CA LEU A 41 -0.78 -4.98 4.65
C LEU A 41 -0.02 -5.66 5.80
N PHE A 42 0.29 -4.96 6.88
CA PHE A 42 0.92 -5.56 8.06
C PHE A 42 0.01 -6.59 8.73
N PHE A 43 -1.29 -6.31 8.79
CA PHE A 43 -2.27 -7.27 9.28
C PHE A 43 -2.29 -8.55 8.43
N LEU A 44 -2.25 -8.44 7.11
CA LEU A 44 -2.15 -9.60 6.21
C LEU A 44 -0.85 -10.39 6.41
N VAL A 45 0.28 -9.71 6.56
CA VAL A 45 1.57 -10.37 6.84
C VAL A 45 1.51 -11.14 8.15
N ASN A 46 0.92 -10.56 9.20
CA ASN A 46 0.74 -11.23 10.49
C ASN A 46 -0.16 -12.47 10.36
N LEU A 47 -1.28 -12.36 9.65
CA LEU A 47 -2.17 -13.49 9.37
C LEU A 47 -1.45 -14.67 8.73
N PHE A 48 -0.57 -14.39 7.75
CA PHE A 48 0.22 -15.45 7.13
C PHE A 48 1.28 -16.00 8.06
N TYR A 49 1.90 -15.15 8.86
CA TYR A 49 2.87 -15.60 9.85
C TYR A 49 2.23 -16.55 10.88
N GLU A 50 1.07 -16.24 11.41
CA GLU A 50 0.35 -17.10 12.36
C GLU A 50 -0.04 -18.46 11.76
N ARG A 51 -0.36 -18.49 10.46
CA ARG A 51 -0.80 -19.72 9.76
C ARG A 51 0.35 -20.56 9.25
N LEU A 52 1.40 -19.94 8.73
CA LEU A 52 2.51 -20.62 8.08
C LEU A 52 3.72 -20.80 8.99
N GLY A 53 3.77 -20.07 10.10
CA GLY A 53 4.85 -20.12 11.08
C GLY A 53 6.18 -19.58 10.58
N SER A 54 6.22 -18.99 9.37
CA SER A 54 7.45 -18.46 8.78
C SER A 54 7.26 -17.04 8.24
N ARG A 55 8.34 -16.23 8.30
CA ARG A 55 8.42 -14.88 7.70
C ARG A 55 9.13 -14.87 6.36
N SER A 56 9.71 -15.99 5.94
CA SER A 56 10.49 -16.10 4.71
C SER A 56 9.55 -16.14 3.50
N LEU A 57 9.73 -15.22 2.56
CA LEU A 57 8.99 -15.23 1.28
C LEU A 57 9.29 -16.48 0.45
N LEU A 58 10.49 -17.06 0.60
CA LEU A 58 10.88 -18.28 -0.12
C LEU A 58 10.03 -19.49 0.29
N ILE A 59 9.63 -19.56 1.55
CA ILE A 59 8.81 -20.63 2.10
C ILE A 59 7.32 -20.35 1.83
N ASN A 60 6.89 -19.09 1.92
CA ASN A 60 5.52 -18.65 1.81
C ASN A 60 5.12 -18.39 0.35
N LYS A 61 5.08 -19.45 -0.47
CA LYS A 61 4.67 -19.41 -1.88
C LYS A 61 3.37 -20.15 -2.12
N GLY A 62 2.66 -19.79 -3.20
CA GLY A 62 1.48 -20.53 -3.64
C GLY A 62 0.25 -20.37 -2.74
N ILE A 63 0.18 -19.31 -1.97
CA ILE A 63 -0.89 -19.07 -0.97
C ILE A 63 -2.28 -18.98 -1.63
N MET A 64 -2.34 -18.53 -2.88
CA MET A 64 -3.58 -18.39 -3.64
C MET A 64 -4.37 -19.69 -3.74
N ILE A 65 -3.70 -20.85 -3.79
CA ILE A 65 -4.35 -22.16 -3.93
C ILE A 65 -5.16 -22.51 -2.67
N PHE A 66 -4.62 -22.18 -1.49
CA PHE A 66 -5.30 -22.48 -0.22
C PHE A 66 -6.29 -21.42 0.21
N PHE A 67 -5.98 -20.15 -0.05
CA PHE A 67 -6.74 -19.01 0.45
C PHE A 67 -7.08 -17.99 -0.64
N PRO A 68 -7.89 -18.35 -1.66
CA PRO A 68 -8.17 -17.45 -2.79
C PRO A 68 -8.84 -16.13 -2.37
N ARG A 69 -9.70 -16.15 -1.33
CA ARG A 69 -10.36 -14.95 -0.82
C ARG A 69 -9.38 -13.98 -0.15
N ILE A 70 -8.38 -14.50 0.60
CA ILE A 70 -7.36 -13.64 1.22
C ILE A 70 -6.40 -13.10 0.16
N SER A 71 -6.12 -13.89 -0.88
CA SER A 71 -5.35 -13.47 -2.04
C SER A 71 -5.96 -12.25 -2.73
N LEU A 72 -7.29 -12.19 -2.84
CA LEU A 72 -8.01 -11.02 -3.37
C LEU A 72 -7.75 -9.77 -2.49
N TRP A 73 -7.85 -9.89 -1.18
CA TRP A 73 -7.55 -8.79 -0.26
C TRP A 73 -6.08 -8.34 -0.35
N TRP A 74 -5.18 -9.31 -0.53
CA TRP A 74 -3.77 -9.01 -0.75
C TRP A 74 -3.56 -8.18 -2.02
N PHE A 75 -4.21 -8.58 -3.11
CA PHE A 75 -4.18 -7.83 -4.37
C PHE A 75 -4.73 -6.41 -4.19
N LEU A 76 -5.89 -6.27 -3.56
CA LEU A 76 -6.53 -4.97 -3.35
C LEU A 76 -5.66 -4.01 -2.53
N LEU A 77 -5.01 -4.47 -1.49
CA LEU A 77 -4.13 -3.63 -0.67
C LEU A 77 -2.78 -3.37 -1.34
N CYS A 78 -2.19 -4.35 -2.04
CA CYS A 78 -0.98 -4.12 -2.83
C CYS A 78 -1.21 -3.13 -3.97
N SER A 79 -2.32 -3.22 -4.70
CA SER A 79 -2.65 -2.26 -5.76
C SER A 79 -2.81 -0.84 -5.23
N ARG A 80 -3.37 -0.66 -4.02
CA ARG A 80 -3.44 0.64 -3.34
C ARG A 80 -2.06 1.17 -2.96
N ASN A 81 -1.17 0.29 -2.51
CA ASN A 81 0.20 0.66 -2.17
C ASN A 81 1.04 1.07 -3.40
N ILE A 82 0.73 0.52 -4.58
CA ILE A 82 1.33 0.91 -5.87
C ILE A 82 0.79 2.26 -6.36
N ALA A 83 -0.28 2.76 -5.75
CA ALA A 83 -1.06 3.89 -6.23
C ALA A 83 -1.77 3.60 -7.57
N ALA A 84 -2.33 2.38 -7.74
CA ALA A 84 -3.14 2.06 -8.91
C ALA A 84 -4.45 2.86 -8.91
N PRO A 85 -4.94 3.32 -10.09
CA PRO A 85 -6.24 3.99 -10.18
C PRO A 85 -7.40 3.01 -9.87
N PRO A 86 -8.48 3.45 -9.24
CA PRO A 86 -8.68 4.66 -8.45
C PRO A 86 -8.15 4.49 -7.02
N SER A 87 -7.19 5.30 -6.60
CA SER A 87 -6.69 5.25 -5.23
C SER A 87 -6.40 6.64 -4.66
N LEU A 88 -6.62 6.80 -3.35
CA LEU A 88 -6.30 8.02 -2.63
C LEU A 88 -4.78 8.26 -2.60
N ASN A 89 -3.97 7.20 -2.54
CA ASN A 89 -2.52 7.27 -2.65
C ASN A 89 -2.10 7.92 -3.96
N LEU A 90 -2.71 7.54 -5.09
CA LEU A 90 -2.41 8.11 -6.41
C LEU A 90 -2.66 9.63 -6.43
N LEU A 91 -3.78 10.06 -5.86
CA LEU A 91 -4.12 11.48 -5.79
C LEU A 91 -3.07 12.27 -5.01
N GLY A 92 -2.69 11.78 -3.82
CA GLY A 92 -1.65 12.39 -2.99
C GLY A 92 -0.30 12.44 -3.71
N GLU A 93 0.11 11.34 -4.35
CA GLU A 93 1.39 11.25 -5.06
C GLU A 93 1.46 12.19 -6.27
N ILE A 94 0.46 12.19 -7.15
CA ILE A 94 0.43 13.08 -8.31
C ILE A 94 0.47 14.54 -7.85
N GLY A 95 -0.32 14.88 -6.82
CA GLY A 95 -0.33 16.23 -6.28
C GLY A 95 1.03 16.66 -5.73
N LEU A 96 1.69 15.80 -4.96
CA LEU A 96 3.02 16.07 -4.40
C LEU A 96 4.10 16.14 -5.47
N ILE A 97 4.13 15.19 -6.41
CA ILE A 97 5.09 15.18 -7.51
C ILE A 97 4.98 16.48 -8.33
N ASN A 98 3.76 16.91 -8.67
CA ASN A 98 3.56 18.16 -9.41
C ASN A 98 4.06 19.37 -8.62
N ARG A 99 3.93 19.40 -7.30
CA ARG A 99 4.43 20.50 -6.46
C ARG A 99 5.96 20.50 -6.34
N ILE A 100 6.55 19.34 -6.15
CA ILE A 100 8.01 19.19 -6.09
C ILE A 100 8.65 19.59 -7.41
N LEU A 101 8.06 19.20 -8.55
CA LEU A 101 8.52 19.58 -9.88
C LEU A 101 8.33 21.08 -10.18
N GLY A 102 7.29 21.69 -9.63
CA GLY A 102 7.11 23.16 -9.69
C GLY A 102 8.22 23.93 -8.97
N TRP A 103 8.79 23.34 -7.90
CA TRP A 103 9.93 23.92 -7.20
C TRP A 103 11.27 23.65 -7.93
N SER A 104 11.49 22.39 -8.39
CA SER A 104 12.73 22.03 -9.11
C SER A 104 12.46 20.94 -10.15
N LYS A 105 12.63 21.29 -11.43
CA LYS A 105 12.44 20.36 -12.56
C LYS A 105 13.49 19.23 -12.58
N TYR A 106 14.66 19.44 -12.02
CA TYR A 106 15.73 18.43 -12.01
C TYR A 106 15.38 17.18 -11.20
N LEU A 107 14.43 17.28 -10.26
CA LEU A 107 14.02 16.17 -9.42
C LEU A 107 13.13 15.14 -10.15
N ILE A 108 12.69 15.41 -11.39
CA ILE A 108 11.81 14.52 -12.15
C ILE A 108 12.41 13.11 -12.31
N PHE A 109 13.70 13.04 -12.62
CA PHE A 109 14.36 11.76 -12.84
C PHE A 109 14.43 10.92 -11.56
N LEU A 110 14.78 11.55 -10.45
CA LEU A 110 14.86 10.88 -9.14
C LEU A 110 13.48 10.40 -8.68
N LEU A 111 12.44 11.22 -8.83
CA LEU A 111 11.07 10.85 -8.48
C LEU A 111 10.55 9.70 -9.34
N ALA A 112 10.87 9.70 -10.65
CA ALA A 112 10.51 8.61 -11.55
C ALA A 112 11.16 7.28 -11.15
N ILE A 113 12.44 7.29 -10.77
CA ILE A 113 13.14 6.11 -10.28
C ILE A 113 12.50 5.57 -9.00
N ILE A 114 12.23 6.44 -8.02
CA ILE A 114 11.62 6.04 -6.75
C ILE A 114 10.24 5.44 -6.98
N SER A 115 9.40 6.06 -7.81
CA SER A 115 8.06 5.55 -8.11
C SER A 115 8.11 4.21 -8.85
N PHE A 116 9.04 4.04 -9.78
CA PHE A 116 9.24 2.78 -10.49
C PHE A 116 9.65 1.64 -9.55
N PHE A 117 10.69 1.82 -8.75
CA PHE A 117 11.13 0.77 -7.83
C PHE A 117 10.05 0.42 -6.79
N ARG A 118 9.28 1.40 -6.35
CA ARG A 118 8.15 1.17 -5.44
C ARG A 118 7.09 0.26 -6.08
N ALA A 119 6.74 0.48 -7.33
CA ALA A 119 5.83 -0.40 -8.04
C ALA A 119 6.40 -1.81 -8.20
N VAL A 120 7.68 -1.92 -8.57
CA VAL A 120 8.36 -3.20 -8.77
C VAL A 120 8.36 -4.05 -7.51
N TYR A 121 8.77 -3.52 -6.36
CA TYR A 121 8.85 -4.36 -5.15
C TYR A 121 7.47 -4.77 -4.61
N SER A 122 6.45 -3.94 -4.79
CA SER A 122 5.09 -4.28 -4.34
C SER A 122 4.44 -5.34 -5.23
N LEU A 123 4.67 -5.28 -6.56
CA LEU A 123 4.28 -6.34 -7.47
C LEU A 123 5.05 -7.64 -7.20
N TYR A 124 6.35 -7.53 -6.94
CA TYR A 124 7.18 -8.68 -6.59
C TYR A 124 6.67 -9.36 -5.31
N LEU A 125 6.37 -8.58 -4.27
CA LEU A 125 5.82 -9.09 -3.02
C LEU A 125 4.51 -9.86 -3.25
N TYR A 126 3.61 -9.32 -4.07
CA TYR A 126 2.35 -9.98 -4.42
C TYR A 126 2.60 -11.25 -5.23
N SER A 127 3.31 -11.16 -6.35
CA SER A 127 3.51 -12.30 -7.26
C SER A 127 4.25 -13.45 -6.58
N PHE A 128 5.28 -13.13 -5.79
CA PHE A 128 6.10 -14.14 -5.15
C PHE A 128 5.38 -14.89 -4.03
N SER A 129 4.52 -14.21 -3.27
CA SER A 129 3.74 -14.82 -2.20
C SER A 129 2.53 -15.62 -2.71
N GLN A 130 1.87 -15.14 -3.78
CA GLN A 130 0.63 -15.73 -4.25
C GLN A 130 0.84 -16.89 -5.24
N HIS A 131 1.88 -16.79 -6.08
CA HIS A 131 2.20 -17.78 -7.10
C HIS A 131 3.36 -18.70 -6.68
N GLY A 132 3.49 -19.83 -7.38
CA GLY A 132 4.56 -20.80 -7.17
C GLY A 132 4.10 -22.11 -6.58
N LYS A 133 5.04 -23.06 -6.48
CA LYS A 133 4.80 -24.39 -5.88
C LYS A 133 4.75 -24.27 -4.36
N ILE A 134 3.76 -24.93 -3.78
CA ILE A 134 3.53 -24.97 -2.34
C ILE A 134 4.61 -25.80 -1.65
N ASN A 135 5.08 -25.34 -0.50
CA ASN A 135 5.92 -26.15 0.36
C ASN A 135 5.03 -27.11 1.17
N ILE A 136 5.27 -28.41 1.01
CA ILE A 136 4.46 -29.51 1.58
C ILE A 136 4.50 -29.52 3.13
N SER A 137 5.48 -28.87 3.76
CA SER A 137 5.63 -28.79 5.22
C SER A 137 4.61 -27.87 5.91
N LEU A 138 3.73 -27.20 5.18
CA LEU A 138 2.82 -26.16 5.69
C LEU A 138 1.41 -26.68 6.03
N TYR A 139 1.29 -27.88 6.61
CA TYR A 139 0.00 -28.53 6.87
C TYR A 139 -0.80 -28.01 8.11
N ARG A 140 -0.37 -26.96 8.78
CA ARG A 140 -1.15 -26.36 9.90
C ARG A 140 -2.05 -25.22 9.44
N PHE A 141 -3.12 -25.53 8.73
CA PHE A 141 -4.11 -24.53 8.35
C PHE A 141 -5.20 -24.41 9.42
N SER A 142 -5.16 -23.34 10.22
CA SER A 142 -6.31 -22.96 11.04
C SER A 142 -7.43 -22.38 10.17
N PHE A 143 -8.67 -22.68 10.55
CA PHE A 143 -9.85 -22.18 9.86
C PHE A 143 -9.91 -20.65 9.86
N ARG A 144 -10.50 -20.09 8.79
CA ARG A 144 -10.68 -18.65 8.57
C ARG A 144 -11.67 -18.09 9.58
N LEU A 145 -11.29 -17.01 10.25
CA LEU A 145 -12.20 -16.28 11.13
C LEU A 145 -12.85 -15.13 10.34
N ASN A 146 -14.18 -15.01 10.43
CA ASN A 146 -14.93 -13.90 9.80
C ASN A 146 -14.42 -12.52 10.26
N ARG A 147 -13.87 -12.43 11.47
CA ARG A 147 -13.25 -11.21 12.02
C ARG A 147 -12.09 -10.70 11.17
N GLU A 148 -11.30 -11.59 10.56
CA GLU A 148 -10.15 -11.22 9.71
C GLU A 148 -10.61 -10.47 8.46
N TYR A 149 -11.67 -10.95 7.83
CA TYR A 149 -12.25 -10.28 6.66
C TYR A 149 -12.87 -8.93 7.01
N LEU A 150 -13.49 -8.84 8.17
CA LEU A 150 -14.07 -7.58 8.66
C LEU A 150 -12.98 -6.54 8.88
N VAL A 151 -11.85 -6.92 9.49
CA VAL A 151 -10.71 -6.00 9.67
C VAL A 151 -10.17 -5.53 8.31
N LEU A 152 -9.97 -6.43 7.35
CA LEU A 152 -9.51 -6.07 6.01
C LEU A 152 -10.48 -5.14 5.28
N PHE A 153 -11.78 -5.41 5.40
CA PHE A 153 -12.81 -4.55 4.85
C PHE A 153 -12.79 -3.16 5.48
N LEU A 154 -12.64 -3.06 6.80
CA LEU A 154 -12.56 -1.77 7.51
C LEU A 154 -11.32 -0.95 7.14
N HIS A 155 -10.23 -1.57 6.68
CA HIS A 155 -9.09 -0.83 6.14
C HIS A 155 -9.30 -0.38 4.69
N TRP A 156 -9.95 -1.19 3.88
CA TRP A 156 -10.16 -0.93 2.45
C TRP A 156 -11.34 0.03 2.18
N PHE A 157 -12.43 -0.10 2.94
CA PHE A 157 -13.66 0.65 2.71
C PHE A 157 -13.49 2.18 2.90
N PRO A 158 -12.84 2.68 3.98
CA PRO A 158 -12.62 4.12 4.14
C PRO A 158 -11.80 4.72 3.01
N LEU A 159 -10.83 3.98 2.47
CA LEU A 159 -10.01 4.44 1.34
C LEU A 159 -10.86 4.74 0.10
N ASN A 160 -11.90 3.96 -0.15
CA ASN A 160 -12.80 4.20 -1.29
C ASN A 160 -13.75 5.38 -1.05
N ILE A 161 -14.27 5.52 0.17
CA ILE A 161 -15.14 6.66 0.52
C ILE A 161 -14.36 7.98 0.42
N LEU A 162 -13.13 8.02 0.93
CA LEU A 162 -12.30 9.22 0.91
C LEU A 162 -11.91 9.67 -0.50
N ILE A 163 -11.84 8.75 -1.47
CA ILE A 163 -11.65 9.12 -2.89
C ILE A 163 -12.85 9.88 -3.41
N LEU A 164 -14.06 9.42 -3.09
CA LEU A 164 -15.31 10.07 -3.55
C LEU A 164 -15.48 11.46 -2.93
N LYS A 165 -15.01 11.65 -1.71
CA LYS A 165 -15.07 12.92 -0.97
C LYS A 165 -13.70 13.59 -0.85
N ARG A 166 -12.88 13.50 -1.90
CA ARG A 166 -11.51 14.06 -1.93
C ARG A 166 -11.44 15.55 -1.60
N GLU A 167 -12.48 16.30 -1.95
CA GLU A 167 -12.56 17.74 -1.70
C GLU A 167 -12.47 18.07 -0.22
N ILE A 168 -13.09 17.28 0.65
CA ILE A 168 -13.05 17.49 2.10
C ILE A 168 -11.60 17.44 2.62
N ILE A 169 -10.78 16.55 2.07
CA ILE A 169 -9.39 16.38 2.53
C ILE A 169 -8.48 17.49 2.01
N ILE A 170 -8.70 17.93 0.76
CA ILE A 170 -7.85 18.93 0.11
C ILE A 170 -8.18 20.34 0.58
N PHE A 171 -9.47 20.64 0.84
CA PHE A 171 -9.93 21.97 1.26
C PHE A 171 -9.90 22.20 2.78
N LEU A 172 -9.56 21.19 3.59
CA LEU A 172 -9.35 21.36 5.02
C LEU A 172 -8.09 22.22 5.35
N PHE A 173 -7.23 22.45 4.36
CA PHE A 173 -5.98 23.22 4.44
C PHE A 173 -5.85 24.22 3.28
#